data_b17057803c39c1ca5fc8e783f34ac803
#
_entry.id   b17057803c39c1ca5fc8e783f34ac803
#
_cell.length_a   1.000
_cell.length_b   1.000
_cell.length_c   1.000
_cell.angle_alpha   90.00
_cell.angle_beta   90.00
_cell.angle_gamma   90.00
#
_symmetry.space_group_name_H-M   'P 1'
#
loop_
_entity.id
_entity.type
_entity.pdbx_description
1 polymer ?
#
loop_
_entity_poly.entity_id
_entity_poly.type
_entity_poly.pdbx_seq_one_letter_code
_entity_poly.pdbx_strand_id
1 'polypeptide(L)'
;MQTKNEIVHLIKENLVEIIPELAGEEIAVDETLVDLGANSVDRGELITLTLERLNLDISRIEFVSAQTINELADLIVEKKTQ
;
A
#
# COMPACT_ATOMS: atom_id res chain seq x y z
N MET A 1 -16.80 5.53 -5.68
CA MET A 1 -16.29 4.16 -5.46
C MET A 1 -14.84 4.10 -5.95
N GLN A 2 -13.97 3.55 -5.13
CA GLN A 2 -12.55 3.52 -5.48
C GLN A 2 -12.20 2.30 -6.31
N THR A 3 -11.55 2.54 -7.43
CA THR A 3 -11.04 1.48 -8.30
C THR A 3 -9.68 1.03 -7.80
N LYS A 4 -9.20 -0.10 -8.34
CA LYS A 4 -7.86 -0.56 -8.02
C LYS A 4 -6.81 0.49 -8.38
N ASN A 5 -6.97 1.17 -9.51
CA ASN A 5 -6.01 2.20 -9.92
C ASN A 5 -5.95 3.36 -8.93
N GLU A 6 -7.09 3.76 -8.41
CA GLU A 6 -7.13 4.81 -7.39
C GLU A 6 -6.45 4.36 -6.10
N ILE A 7 -6.64 3.09 -5.72
CA ILE A 7 -6.01 2.54 -4.54
C ILE A 7 -4.50 2.44 -4.74
N VAL A 8 -4.05 2.00 -5.91
CA VAL A 8 -2.62 1.95 -6.24
C VAL A 8 -2.01 3.35 -6.11
N HIS A 9 -2.71 4.35 -6.65
CA HIS A 9 -2.22 5.73 -6.59
C HIS A 9 -2.09 6.20 -5.13
N LEU A 10 -3.08 5.90 -4.32
CA LEU A 10 -3.05 6.25 -2.91
C LEU A 10 -1.89 5.55 -2.19
N ILE A 11 -1.67 4.27 -2.47
CA ILE A 11 -0.56 3.52 -1.86
C ILE A 11 0.77 4.17 -2.22
N LYS A 12 0.95 4.56 -3.49
CA LYS A 12 2.17 5.23 -3.92
C LYS A 12 2.38 6.56 -3.19
N GLU A 13 1.32 7.34 -3.07
CA GLU A 13 1.40 8.62 -2.34
C GLU A 13 1.79 8.39 -0.88
N ASN A 14 1.18 7.40 -0.24
CA ASN A 14 1.47 7.07 1.15
C ASN A 14 2.91 6.59 1.30
N LEU A 15 3.38 5.80 0.34
CA LEU A 15 4.75 5.28 0.37
C LEU A 15 5.77 6.42 0.29
N VAL A 16 5.50 7.42 -0.55
CA VAL A 16 6.38 8.59 -0.66
C VAL A 16 6.41 9.39 0.64
N GLU A 17 5.30 9.45 1.36
CA GLU A 17 5.28 10.13 2.66
C GLU A 17 6.16 9.40 3.68
N ILE A 18 6.17 8.07 3.62
CA ILE A 18 6.96 7.25 4.55
C ILE A 18 8.43 7.21 4.13
N ILE A 19 8.69 7.15 2.82
CA ILE A 19 10.04 7.11 2.26
C ILE A 19 10.19 8.24 1.25
N PRO A 20 10.51 9.47 1.72
CA PRO A 20 10.58 10.64 0.83
C PRO A 20 11.58 10.51 -0.32
N GLU A 21 12.56 9.63 -0.19
CA GLU A 21 13.54 9.39 -1.24
C GLU A 21 12.91 8.86 -2.52
N LEU A 22 11.69 8.31 -2.43
CA LEU A 22 10.97 7.81 -3.60
C LEU A 22 10.24 8.90 -4.36
N ALA A 23 10.22 10.12 -3.84
CA ALA A 23 9.53 11.23 -4.50
C ALA A 23 10.18 11.51 -5.85
N GLY A 24 9.36 11.60 -6.90
CA GLY A 24 9.85 11.87 -8.24
C GLY A 24 10.35 10.64 -8.99
N GLU A 25 10.40 9.49 -8.33
CA GLU A 25 10.83 8.26 -8.98
C GLU A 25 9.61 7.49 -9.50
N GLU A 26 9.83 6.72 -10.55
CA GLU A 26 8.80 5.85 -11.08
C GLU A 26 8.76 4.58 -10.25
N ILE A 27 7.67 4.39 -9.52
CA ILE A 27 7.54 3.26 -8.59
C ILE A 27 6.85 2.11 -9.30
N ALA A 28 7.57 1.00 -9.48
CA ALA A 28 7.02 -0.19 -10.13
C ALA A 28 6.10 -0.92 -9.16
N VAL A 29 4.86 -1.18 -9.59
CA VAL A 29 3.85 -1.79 -8.72
C VAL A 29 4.12 -3.27 -8.45
N ASP A 30 4.93 -3.90 -9.28
CA ASP A 30 5.26 -5.32 -9.14
C ASP A 30 6.60 -5.55 -8.44
N GLU A 31 7.31 -4.48 -8.10
CA GLU A 31 8.53 -4.60 -7.32
C GLU A 31 8.17 -4.78 -5.84
N THR A 32 8.94 -5.59 -5.11
CA THR A 32 8.63 -5.80 -3.71
C THR A 32 8.87 -4.51 -2.91
N LEU A 33 8.08 -4.33 -1.87
CA LEU A 33 8.23 -3.16 -1.01
C LEU A 33 9.61 -3.14 -0.36
N VAL A 34 10.18 -4.32 -0.07
CA VAL A 34 11.52 -4.43 0.46
C VAL A 34 12.54 -3.85 -0.52
N ASP A 35 12.42 -4.20 -1.80
CA ASP A 35 13.32 -3.70 -2.83
C ASP A 35 13.15 -2.20 -3.06
N LEU A 36 11.96 -1.68 -2.76
CA LEU A 36 11.71 -0.23 -2.83
C LEU A 36 12.28 0.51 -1.61
N GLY A 37 12.78 -0.21 -0.63
CA GLY A 37 13.40 0.39 0.53
C GLY A 37 12.55 0.39 1.80
N ALA A 38 11.38 -0.27 1.77
CA ALA A 38 10.49 -0.31 2.91
C ALA A 38 10.83 -1.51 3.80
N ASN A 39 11.23 -1.25 5.03
CA ASN A 39 11.45 -2.33 6.00
C ASN A 39 10.09 -2.76 6.60
N SER A 40 10.11 -3.69 7.55
CA SER A 40 8.86 -4.21 8.12
C SER A 40 8.06 -3.14 8.86
N VAL A 41 8.72 -2.19 9.49
CA VAL A 41 8.04 -1.07 10.16
C VAL A 41 7.37 -0.17 9.12
N ASP A 42 8.11 0.15 8.06
CA ASP A 42 7.58 0.98 6.97
C ASP A 42 6.38 0.33 6.32
N ARG A 43 6.42 -0.99 6.12
CA ARG A 43 5.31 -1.71 5.51
C ARG A 43 4.08 -1.69 6.40
N GLY A 44 4.28 -1.85 7.72
CA GLY A 44 3.19 -1.75 8.67
C GLY A 44 2.55 -0.37 8.65
N GLU A 45 3.37 0.68 8.60
CA GLU A 45 2.89 2.05 8.51
C GLU A 45 2.11 2.28 7.23
N LEU A 46 2.64 1.77 6.10
CA LEU A 46 1.99 1.92 4.80
C LEU A 46 0.58 1.33 4.82
N ILE A 47 0.46 0.11 5.35
CA ILE A 47 -0.83 -0.56 5.43
C ILE A 47 -1.79 0.23 6.32
N THR A 48 -1.33 0.60 7.51
CA THR A 48 -2.15 1.34 8.47
C THR A 48 -2.63 2.67 7.87
N LEU A 49 -1.71 3.43 7.29
CA LEU A 49 -2.05 4.73 6.71
C LEU A 49 -3.04 4.59 5.56
N THR A 50 -2.85 3.58 4.72
CA THR A 50 -3.73 3.34 3.58
C THR A 50 -5.13 2.97 4.05
N LEU A 51 -5.24 2.09 5.04
CA LEU A 51 -6.54 1.71 5.58
C LEU A 51 -7.24 2.89 6.23
N GLU A 52 -6.50 3.73 6.95
CA GLU A 52 -7.08 4.92 7.57
C GLU A 52 -7.63 5.89 6.52
N ARG A 53 -6.88 6.12 5.46
CA ARG A 53 -7.30 7.06 4.41
C ARG A 53 -8.45 6.52 3.56
N LEU A 54 -8.58 5.21 3.49
CA LEU A 54 -9.71 4.57 2.83
C LEU A 54 -10.91 4.41 3.77
N ASN A 55 -10.72 4.75 5.04
CA ASN A 55 -11.74 4.60 6.06
C ASN A 55 -12.22 3.16 6.20
N LEU A 56 -11.27 2.22 6.15
CA LEU A 56 -11.55 0.79 6.28
C LEU A 56 -11.17 0.33 7.68
N ASP A 57 -12.12 -0.28 8.37
CA ASP A 57 -11.91 -0.80 9.71
C ASP A 57 -11.56 -2.29 9.63
N ILE A 58 -10.37 -2.56 9.08
CA ILE A 58 -9.86 -3.92 8.92
C ILE A 58 -8.48 -3.97 9.54
N SER A 59 -8.16 -5.06 10.24
CA SER A 59 -6.86 -5.21 10.87
C SER A 59 -5.75 -5.27 9.82
N ARG A 60 -4.67 -4.54 10.06
CA ARG A 60 -3.52 -4.53 9.15
C ARG A 60 -2.88 -5.92 9.00
N ILE A 61 -3.08 -6.79 9.99
CA ILE A 61 -2.50 -8.13 9.95
C ILE A 61 -3.03 -8.95 8.77
N GLU A 62 -4.22 -8.60 8.27
CA GLU A 62 -4.80 -9.30 7.13
C GLU A 62 -4.10 -8.97 5.81
N PHE A 63 -3.20 -7.98 5.83
CA PHE A 63 -2.51 -7.52 4.63
C PHE A 63 -1.00 -7.80 4.64
N VAL A 64 -0.49 -8.45 5.70
CA VAL A 64 0.95 -8.64 5.85
C VAL A 64 1.54 -9.59 4.80
N SER A 65 0.72 -10.40 4.15
CA SER A 65 1.19 -11.28 3.09
C SER A 65 1.46 -10.56 1.78
N ALA A 66 0.91 -9.36 1.60
CA ALA A 66 1.13 -8.59 0.39
C ALA A 66 2.56 -8.06 0.36
N GLN A 67 3.30 -8.37 -0.70
CA GLN A 67 4.70 -8.00 -0.82
C GLN A 67 4.94 -6.87 -1.81
N THR A 68 3.98 -6.61 -2.69
CA THR A 68 4.09 -5.55 -3.70
C THR A 68 2.90 -4.62 -3.58
N ILE A 69 3.02 -3.44 -4.19
CA ILE A 69 1.90 -2.48 -4.24
C ILE A 69 0.71 -3.13 -4.93
N ASN A 70 0.97 -3.84 -6.02
CA ASN A 70 -0.09 -4.51 -6.78
C ASN A 70 -0.85 -5.53 -5.92
N GLU A 71 -0.11 -6.36 -5.18
CA GLU A 71 -0.72 -7.35 -4.30
C GLU A 71 -1.52 -6.68 -3.19
N LEU A 72 -0.98 -5.61 -2.61
CA LEU A 72 -1.67 -4.89 -1.55
C LEU A 72 -2.98 -4.28 -2.08
N ALA A 73 -2.93 -3.68 -3.26
CA ALA A 73 -4.12 -3.10 -3.87
C ALA A 73 -5.18 -4.17 -4.14
N ASP A 74 -4.77 -5.32 -4.68
CA ASP A 74 -5.69 -6.42 -4.94
C ASP A 74 -6.35 -6.92 -3.66
N LEU A 75 -5.58 -7.05 -2.60
CA LEU A 75 -6.08 -7.52 -1.33
C LEU A 75 -7.08 -6.52 -0.73
N ILE A 76 -6.79 -5.24 -0.84
CA ILE A 76 -7.70 -4.19 -0.36
C ILE A 76 -9.01 -4.23 -1.12
N VAL A 77 -8.96 -4.36 -2.45
CA VAL A 77 -10.17 -4.46 -3.27
C VAL A 77 -10.99 -5.67 -2.85
N GLU A 78 -10.34 -6.81 -2.65
CA GLU A 78 -11.00 -8.04 -2.23
C GLU A 78 -11.70 -7.86 -0.89
N LYS A 79 -11.01 -7.28 0.09
CA LYS A 79 -11.57 -7.11 1.44
C LYS A 79 -12.69 -6.08 1.47
N LYS A 80 -12.61 -5.04 0.63
CA LYS A 80 -13.66 -4.02 0.56
C LYS A 80 -14.98 -4.58 0.07
N THR A 81 -14.93 -5.59 -0.78
CA THR A 81 -16.12 -6.13 -1.44
C THR A 81 -16.76 -7.28 -0.68
N GLN A 82 -16.20 -7.66 0.44
CA GLN A 82 -16.75 -8.73 1.27
C GLN A 82 -17.84 -8.22 2.20
#